data_9da189ad624aa79161def2e87a4caa15
#
_entry.id   9da189ad624aa79161def2e87a4caa15
#
_cell.length_a   1.000
_cell.length_b   1.000
_cell.length_c   1.000
_cell.angle_alpha   90.00
_cell.angle_beta   90.00
_cell.angle_gamma   90.00
#
_symmetry.space_group_name_H-M   'P 1'
#
loop_
_entity.id
_entity.type
_entity.pdbx_description
1 polymer ?
#
loop_
_entity_poly.entity_id
_entity_poly.type
_entity_poly.pdbx_seq_one_letter_code
_entity_poly.pdbx_strand_id
1 'polypeptide(L)'
;MGRTALLLEVDSDDEVAALYRELTMRQEDGRLGPVAEIVPAARTVLLDGVAQVEPLVRQLEGWRVPEAGSAAAVGPLVEVPTVYDGADLAEVAALWGVSAAEAVRLHAGCEFRVAFCGFAPGFAYLTGLPERLAVPRRATPRTRVPTGSVALAGTYTGVYPSASPGGWQLLGRTGLTLWDPAAEPPALLRPGTRVRFVPEEPPTTDARHTPAERHTPDELRTSEEHHTPGERG
;
A
#
# COMPACT_ATOMS: atom_id res chain seq x y z
N MET A 1 -1.81 2.47 -28.79
CA MET A 1 -2.13 3.72 -28.07
C MET A 1 -3.13 4.53 -28.87
N GLY A 2 -4.02 5.28 -28.24
CA GLY A 2 -4.98 6.15 -28.93
C GLY A 2 -4.29 7.39 -29.53
N ARG A 3 -5.08 8.15 -30.33
CA ARG A 3 -4.60 9.38 -30.98
C ARG A 3 -4.35 10.56 -30.03
N THR A 4 -4.66 10.39 -28.74
CA THR A 4 -4.63 11.42 -27.69
C THR A 4 -3.71 11.01 -26.52
N ALA A 5 -2.75 10.11 -26.75
CA ALA A 5 -1.83 9.66 -25.72
C ALA A 5 -0.40 9.60 -26.24
N LEU A 6 0.57 9.97 -25.39
CA LEU A 6 2.00 9.88 -25.64
C LEU A 6 2.65 9.12 -24.48
N LEU A 7 3.44 8.10 -24.81
CA LEU A 7 4.23 7.34 -23.85
C LEU A 7 5.69 7.75 -23.98
N LEU A 8 6.27 8.20 -22.88
CA LEU A 8 7.68 8.52 -22.74
C LEU A 8 8.36 7.36 -22.01
N GLU A 9 9.43 6.83 -22.57
CA GLU A 9 10.22 5.74 -21.99
C GLU A 9 11.59 6.28 -21.59
N VAL A 10 12.07 5.83 -20.43
CA VAL A 10 13.35 6.20 -19.84
C VAL A 10 14.07 4.98 -19.26
N ASP A 11 15.34 5.14 -18.89
CA ASP A 11 16.20 4.00 -18.54
C ASP A 11 16.16 3.61 -17.07
N SER A 12 15.62 4.47 -16.18
CA SER A 12 15.60 4.21 -14.74
C SER A 12 14.38 4.81 -14.03
N ASP A 13 14.07 4.27 -12.82
CA ASP A 13 13.03 4.81 -11.93
C ASP A 13 13.34 6.27 -11.52
N ASP A 14 14.61 6.62 -11.35
CA ASP A 14 15.04 7.98 -11.01
C ASP A 14 14.76 8.97 -12.14
N GLU A 15 14.96 8.54 -13.38
CA GLU A 15 14.60 9.34 -14.56
C GLU A 15 13.09 9.48 -14.71
N VAL A 16 12.30 8.42 -14.41
CA VAL A 16 10.83 8.54 -14.34
C VAL A 16 10.44 9.61 -13.32
N ALA A 17 11.01 9.56 -12.12
CA ALA A 17 10.69 10.52 -11.06
C ALA A 17 11.08 11.96 -11.44
N ALA A 18 12.21 12.15 -12.12
CA ALA A 18 12.66 13.45 -12.60
C ALA A 18 11.75 13.98 -13.71
N LEU A 19 11.43 13.14 -14.69
CA LEU A 19 10.56 13.46 -15.82
C LEU A 19 9.13 13.77 -15.35
N TYR A 20 8.56 12.93 -14.47
CA TYR A 20 7.23 13.14 -13.92
C TYR A 20 7.12 14.49 -13.22
N ARG A 21 8.10 14.84 -12.37
CA ARG A 21 8.17 16.13 -11.67
C ARG A 21 8.21 17.30 -12.64
N GLU A 22 9.10 17.24 -13.64
CA GLU A 22 9.26 18.31 -14.62
C GLU A 22 7.98 18.51 -15.45
N LEU A 23 7.33 17.41 -15.87
CA LEU A 23 6.06 17.45 -16.59
C LEU A 23 4.95 18.07 -15.75
N THR A 24 4.85 17.67 -14.48
CA THR A 24 3.85 18.21 -13.54
C THR A 24 4.05 19.71 -13.32
N MET A 25 5.27 20.14 -13.03
CA MET A 25 5.59 21.59 -12.89
C MET A 25 5.23 22.37 -14.15
N ARG A 26 5.53 21.84 -15.33
CA ARG A 26 5.21 22.52 -16.60
C ARG A 26 3.72 22.56 -16.88
N GLN A 27 2.98 21.56 -16.45
CA GLN A 27 1.52 21.55 -16.52
C GLN A 27 0.93 22.65 -15.62
N GLU A 28 1.42 22.74 -14.38
CA GLU A 28 1.01 23.76 -13.40
C GLU A 28 1.33 25.19 -13.87
N ASP A 29 2.50 25.38 -14.49
CA ASP A 29 2.97 26.66 -15.03
C ASP A 29 2.37 26.99 -16.42
N GLY A 30 1.53 26.13 -16.98
CA GLY A 30 0.96 26.28 -18.32
C GLY A 30 1.99 26.18 -19.46
N ARG A 31 3.20 25.66 -19.20
CA ARG A 31 4.28 25.47 -20.17
C ARG A 31 4.23 24.14 -20.89
N LEU A 32 3.36 23.22 -20.43
CA LEU A 32 3.01 21.99 -21.14
C LEU A 32 1.69 22.22 -21.87
N GLY A 33 1.57 21.70 -23.10
CA GLY A 33 0.29 21.72 -23.81
C GLY A 33 -0.82 21.00 -23.01
N PRO A 34 -2.11 21.15 -23.38
CA PRO A 34 -3.19 20.53 -22.66
C PRO A 34 -3.05 19.00 -22.58
N VAL A 35 -2.90 18.49 -21.37
CA VAL A 35 -2.81 17.07 -21.01
C VAL A 35 -3.79 16.82 -19.88
N ALA A 36 -4.64 15.80 -19.98
CA ALA A 36 -5.61 15.50 -18.94
C ALA A 36 -4.96 14.85 -17.73
N GLU A 37 -4.02 13.91 -17.96
CA GLU A 37 -3.37 13.15 -16.91
C GLU A 37 -1.91 12.83 -17.25
N ILE A 38 -1.04 12.86 -16.22
CA ILE A 38 0.37 12.45 -16.30
C ILE A 38 0.53 11.25 -15.37
N VAL A 39 0.78 10.06 -15.94
CA VAL A 39 0.82 8.80 -15.20
C VAL A 39 2.23 8.19 -15.24
N PRO A 40 2.98 8.24 -14.14
CA PRO A 40 4.27 7.55 -14.04
C PRO A 40 4.07 6.04 -13.83
N ALA A 41 5.03 5.25 -14.33
CA ALA A 41 5.16 3.83 -14.10
C ALA A 41 6.63 3.47 -13.87
N ALA A 42 7.01 2.18 -13.91
CA ALA A 42 8.38 1.76 -13.59
C ALA A 42 9.45 2.38 -14.49
N ARG A 43 9.19 2.48 -15.80
CA ARG A 43 10.15 3.00 -16.81
C ARG A 43 9.49 3.92 -17.83
N THR A 44 8.27 4.34 -17.55
CA THR A 44 7.53 5.15 -18.52
C THR A 44 6.73 6.24 -17.81
N VAL A 45 6.45 7.32 -18.54
CA VAL A 45 5.45 8.30 -18.15
C VAL A 45 4.45 8.42 -19.30
N LEU A 46 3.18 8.16 -19.02
CA LEU A 46 2.09 8.33 -19.96
C LEU A 46 1.51 9.74 -19.81
N LEU A 47 1.39 10.43 -20.93
CA LEU A 47 0.59 11.65 -21.05
C LEU A 47 -0.71 11.27 -21.74
N ASP A 48 -1.82 11.33 -21.02
CA ASP A 48 -3.15 10.99 -21.55
C ASP A 48 -3.99 12.24 -21.76
N GLY A 49 -4.96 12.16 -22.67
CA GLY A 49 -5.80 13.30 -23.03
C GLY A 49 -5.04 14.46 -23.70
N VAL A 50 -3.99 14.15 -24.45
CA VAL A 50 -3.21 15.13 -25.21
C VAL A 50 -4.03 15.65 -26.37
N ALA A 51 -4.32 16.95 -26.38
CA ALA A 51 -5.13 17.57 -27.43
C ALA A 51 -4.40 17.59 -28.80
N GLN A 52 -3.10 17.80 -28.81
CA GLN A 52 -2.27 17.88 -30.02
C GLN A 52 -0.94 17.13 -29.80
N VAL A 53 -0.85 15.89 -30.27
CA VAL A 53 0.30 15.02 -30.02
C VAL A 53 1.56 15.49 -30.73
N GLU A 54 1.47 15.82 -32.04
CA GLU A 54 2.64 16.20 -32.84
C GLU A 54 3.32 17.51 -32.36
N PRO A 55 2.62 18.57 -31.99
CA PRO A 55 3.22 19.74 -31.35
C PRO A 55 3.91 19.40 -30.03
N LEU A 56 3.30 18.56 -29.19
CA LEU A 56 3.88 18.15 -27.91
C LEU A 56 5.15 17.32 -28.12
N VAL A 57 5.16 16.36 -29.07
CA VAL A 57 6.36 15.60 -29.42
C VAL A 57 7.50 16.54 -29.79
N ARG A 58 7.28 17.49 -30.72
CA ARG A 58 8.31 18.49 -31.09
C ARG A 58 8.79 19.31 -29.91
N GLN A 59 7.92 19.65 -28.99
CA GLN A 59 8.30 20.35 -27.77
C GLN A 59 9.21 19.50 -26.89
N LEU A 60 8.93 18.19 -26.78
CA LEU A 60 9.66 17.25 -25.93
C LEU A 60 10.98 16.79 -26.55
N GLU A 61 11.08 16.67 -27.87
CA GLU A 61 12.33 16.29 -28.57
C GLU A 61 13.53 17.21 -28.24
N GLY A 62 13.28 18.45 -27.87
CA GLY A 62 14.31 19.41 -27.46
C GLY A 62 14.67 19.35 -25.97
N TRP A 63 14.02 18.47 -25.18
CA TRP A 63 14.24 18.43 -23.74
C TRP A 63 15.40 17.50 -23.38
N ARG A 64 16.15 18.00 -22.37
CA ARG A 64 16.96 17.08 -21.56
C ARG A 64 16.17 16.77 -20.31
N VAL A 65 15.99 15.47 -20.04
CA VAL A 65 15.46 15.01 -18.76
C VAL A 65 16.39 15.56 -17.68
N PRO A 66 15.87 16.22 -16.63
CA PRO A 66 16.71 16.71 -15.54
C PRO A 66 17.51 15.56 -14.94
N GLU A 67 18.76 15.81 -14.56
CA GLU A 67 19.60 14.78 -13.96
C GLU A 67 18.91 14.18 -12.72
N ALA A 68 18.90 12.84 -12.69
CA ALA A 68 18.45 12.09 -11.54
C ALA A 68 19.25 12.52 -10.30
N GLY A 69 18.60 12.96 -9.26
CA GLY A 69 19.25 13.39 -8.01
C GLY A 69 19.18 14.89 -7.69
N SER A 70 18.75 15.75 -8.61
CA SER A 70 18.62 17.22 -8.39
C SER A 70 17.49 17.61 -7.41
N ALA A 71 16.70 16.70 -6.89
CA ALA A 71 15.66 16.99 -5.90
C ALA A 71 15.52 15.86 -4.89
N ALA A 72 16.49 15.74 -3.99
CA ALA A 72 16.27 15.09 -2.73
C ALA A 72 15.03 15.70 -2.04
N ALA A 73 14.10 14.83 -1.63
CA ALA A 73 13.12 15.07 -0.57
C ALA A 73 12.13 16.25 -0.72
N VAL A 74 11.51 16.47 -1.87
CA VAL A 74 10.40 17.44 -1.99
C VAL A 74 9.07 16.70 -2.09
N GLY A 75 8.58 16.20 -0.99
CA GLY A 75 7.25 15.57 -0.88
C GLY A 75 6.86 15.43 0.59
N PRO A 76 5.56 15.38 0.90
CA PRO A 76 5.11 15.15 2.27
C PRO A 76 5.66 13.82 2.77
N LEU A 77 6.02 13.76 4.05
CA LEU A 77 6.38 12.51 4.71
C LEU A 77 5.13 11.89 5.34
N VAL A 78 4.88 10.64 5.00
CA VAL A 78 3.83 9.81 5.64
C VAL A 78 4.53 8.72 6.44
N GLU A 79 4.26 8.67 7.74
CA GLU A 79 4.67 7.58 8.60
C GLU A 79 3.59 6.49 8.57
N VAL A 80 4.04 5.25 8.39
CA VAL A 80 3.17 4.06 8.29
C VAL A 80 3.42 3.17 9.51
N PRO A 81 2.61 3.30 10.58
CA PRO A 81 2.67 2.42 11.72
C PRO A 81 2.51 0.97 11.27
N THR A 82 3.44 0.08 11.66
CA THR A 82 3.55 -1.25 11.08
C THR A 82 3.83 -2.31 12.14
N VAL A 83 2.92 -3.26 12.28
CA VAL A 83 3.16 -4.49 13.04
C VAL A 83 3.83 -5.50 12.10
N TYR A 84 5.07 -5.87 12.40
CA TYR A 84 5.87 -6.80 11.61
C TYR A 84 5.59 -8.27 12.00
N ASP A 85 4.43 -8.76 11.64
CA ASP A 85 3.95 -10.12 11.88
C ASP A 85 3.58 -10.86 10.57
N GLY A 86 4.16 -10.41 9.45
CA GLY A 86 3.86 -10.94 8.13
C GLY A 86 4.32 -12.39 7.96
N ALA A 87 3.52 -13.16 7.24
CA ALA A 87 3.75 -14.61 7.05
C ALA A 87 5.09 -14.94 6.39
N ASP A 88 5.70 -14.00 5.67
CA ASP A 88 6.96 -14.22 4.94
C ASP A 88 8.15 -13.50 5.59
N LEU A 89 7.99 -12.85 6.74
CA LEU A 89 9.07 -12.11 7.40
C LEU A 89 10.29 -13.01 7.68
N ALA A 90 10.08 -14.23 8.15
CA ALA A 90 11.16 -15.19 8.41
C ALA A 90 11.88 -15.62 7.12
N GLU A 91 11.13 -15.81 6.02
CA GLU A 91 11.71 -16.16 4.71
C GLU A 91 12.54 -15.00 4.16
N VAL A 92 12.01 -13.77 4.23
CA VAL A 92 12.75 -12.57 3.82
C VAL A 92 14.01 -12.37 4.64
N ALA A 93 13.96 -12.56 5.97
CA ALA A 93 15.13 -12.49 6.84
C ALA A 93 16.20 -13.53 6.45
N ALA A 94 15.78 -14.76 6.11
CA ALA A 94 16.68 -15.80 5.63
C ALA A 94 17.32 -15.43 4.28
N LEU A 95 16.56 -14.87 3.34
CA LEU A 95 17.09 -14.37 2.06
C LEU A 95 18.12 -13.26 2.25
N TRP A 96 17.93 -12.41 3.25
CA TRP A 96 18.88 -11.34 3.62
C TRP A 96 20.05 -11.81 4.48
N GLY A 97 20.04 -13.05 4.96
CA GLY A 97 21.08 -13.61 5.82
C GLY A 97 21.12 -13.01 7.22
N VAL A 98 19.97 -12.57 7.74
CA VAL A 98 19.85 -11.86 9.02
C VAL A 98 18.73 -12.46 9.89
N SER A 99 18.63 -12.03 11.16
CA SER A 99 17.48 -12.36 12.01
C SER A 99 16.22 -11.59 11.59
N ALA A 100 15.03 -12.08 11.98
CA ALA A 100 13.77 -11.36 11.74
C ALA A 100 13.80 -9.94 12.34
N ALA A 101 14.33 -9.79 13.55
CA ALA A 101 14.48 -8.47 14.19
C ALA A 101 15.40 -7.53 13.40
N GLU A 102 16.47 -8.06 12.81
CA GLU A 102 17.35 -7.29 11.94
C GLU A 102 16.68 -6.92 10.63
N ALA A 103 15.91 -7.86 10.03
CA ALA A 103 15.15 -7.58 8.82
C ALA A 103 14.15 -6.44 9.03
N VAL A 104 13.46 -6.41 10.17
CA VAL A 104 12.59 -5.29 10.56
C VAL A 104 13.37 -3.99 10.63
N ARG A 105 14.55 -3.98 11.30
CA ARG A 105 15.36 -2.77 11.40
C ARG A 105 15.86 -2.28 10.05
N LEU A 106 16.28 -3.19 9.17
CA LEU A 106 16.73 -2.85 7.82
C LEU A 106 15.60 -2.23 7.00
N HIS A 107 14.41 -2.83 6.99
CA HIS A 107 13.28 -2.29 6.26
C HIS A 107 12.79 -0.95 6.85
N ALA A 108 12.56 -0.89 8.15
CA ALA A 108 12.08 0.33 8.83
C ALA A 108 13.11 1.48 8.79
N GLY A 109 14.41 1.15 8.68
CA GLY A 109 15.48 2.13 8.53
C GLY A 109 15.58 2.76 7.14
N CYS A 110 14.87 2.25 6.14
CA CYS A 110 14.81 2.85 4.82
C CYS A 110 13.84 4.03 4.80
N GLU A 111 14.20 5.07 4.04
CA GLU A 111 13.26 6.07 3.61
C GLU A 111 12.79 5.72 2.20
N PHE A 112 11.50 5.51 2.07
CA PHE A 112 10.88 5.16 0.80
C PHE A 112 10.26 6.38 0.13
N ARG A 113 10.03 6.25 -1.18
CA ARG A 113 9.30 7.23 -1.98
C ARG A 113 8.31 6.50 -2.88
N VAL A 114 7.12 7.04 -3.00
CA VAL A 114 6.16 6.57 -4.01
C VAL A 114 6.70 6.89 -5.39
N ALA A 115 7.06 5.86 -6.14
CA ALA A 115 7.49 5.99 -7.54
C ALA A 115 6.28 6.17 -8.46
N PHE A 116 5.28 5.31 -8.31
CA PHE A 116 4.05 5.34 -9.08
C PHE A 116 2.92 4.60 -8.34
N CYS A 117 1.69 4.79 -8.82
CA CYS A 117 0.51 4.07 -8.35
C CYS A 117 -0.04 3.17 -9.46
N GLY A 118 -0.63 2.03 -9.09
CA GLY A 118 -1.20 1.09 -10.05
C GLY A 118 -1.72 -0.16 -9.37
N PHE A 119 -2.13 -1.17 -10.14
CA PHE A 119 -2.71 -2.42 -9.64
C PHE A 119 -4.12 -2.27 -9.04
N ALA A 120 -4.30 -1.38 -8.06
CA ALA A 120 -5.60 -1.11 -7.42
C ALA A 120 -5.65 0.34 -6.92
N PRO A 121 -6.84 0.95 -6.74
CA PRO A 121 -6.98 2.26 -6.12
C PRO A 121 -6.28 2.32 -4.76
N GLY A 122 -5.35 3.28 -4.60
CA GLY A 122 -4.56 3.46 -3.39
C GLY A 122 -3.32 2.54 -3.26
N PHE A 123 -3.06 1.64 -4.21
CA PHE A 123 -1.83 0.85 -4.20
C PHE A 123 -0.66 1.66 -4.77
N ALA A 124 0.36 1.88 -3.94
CA ALA A 124 1.57 2.61 -4.29
C ALA A 124 2.78 1.67 -4.35
N TYR A 125 3.60 1.83 -5.39
CA TYR A 125 4.90 1.20 -5.54
C TYR A 125 5.96 2.13 -4.95
N LEU A 126 6.62 1.67 -3.89
CA LEU A 126 7.59 2.44 -3.13
C LEU A 126 9.01 1.99 -3.48
N THR A 127 9.85 2.90 -3.94
CA THR A 127 11.30 2.71 -4.11
C THR A 127 12.05 3.21 -2.87
N GLY A 128 13.31 2.78 -2.71
CA GLY A 128 14.16 3.15 -1.56
C GLY A 128 14.75 1.93 -0.85
N LEU A 129 14.28 0.71 -1.14
CA LEU A 129 14.94 -0.49 -0.67
C LEU A 129 16.26 -0.68 -1.43
N PRO A 130 17.42 -0.83 -0.75
CA PRO A 130 18.69 -1.12 -1.40
C PRO A 130 18.60 -2.39 -2.27
N GLU A 131 19.21 -2.37 -3.45
CA GLU A 131 19.15 -3.48 -4.43
C GLU A 131 19.60 -4.83 -3.83
N ARG A 132 20.62 -4.82 -2.94
CA ARG A 132 21.09 -6.03 -2.21
C ARG A 132 20.02 -6.67 -1.32
N LEU A 133 18.94 -5.94 -1.01
CA LEU A 133 17.80 -6.41 -0.22
C LEU A 133 16.59 -6.78 -1.11
N ALA A 134 16.76 -6.77 -2.43
CA ALA A 134 15.71 -7.20 -3.34
C ALA A 134 15.30 -8.65 -3.06
N VAL A 135 13.99 -8.92 -3.07
CA VAL A 135 13.45 -10.27 -2.87
C VAL A 135 12.59 -10.70 -4.04
N PRO A 136 12.63 -11.97 -4.45
CA PRO A 136 11.78 -12.44 -5.52
C PRO A 136 10.31 -12.46 -5.08
N ARG A 137 9.41 -12.31 -6.04
CA ARG A 137 8.00 -12.62 -5.82
C ARG A 137 7.85 -14.10 -5.48
N ARG A 138 6.81 -14.44 -4.72
CA ARG A 138 6.44 -15.83 -4.46
C ARG A 138 6.18 -16.57 -5.77
N ALA A 139 6.70 -17.81 -5.86
CA ALA A 139 6.46 -18.69 -7.01
C ALA A 139 4.95 -18.96 -7.20
N THR A 140 4.23 -19.13 -6.08
CA THR A 140 2.79 -19.32 -6.08
C THR A 140 2.14 -18.10 -5.39
N PRO A 141 1.43 -17.25 -6.14
CA PRO A 141 0.69 -16.12 -5.56
C PRO A 141 -0.39 -16.61 -4.59
N ARG A 142 -0.66 -15.82 -3.55
CA ARG A 142 -1.83 -16.04 -2.68
C ARG A 142 -3.10 -15.66 -3.40
N THR A 143 -4.15 -16.42 -3.20
CA THR A 143 -5.50 -16.10 -3.68
C THR A 143 -6.09 -14.88 -2.96
N ARG A 144 -5.63 -14.62 -1.72
CA ARG A 144 -6.05 -13.50 -0.91
C ARG A 144 -4.90 -12.99 -0.03
N VAL A 145 -4.53 -11.74 -0.22
CA VAL A 145 -3.69 -10.94 0.67
C VAL A 145 -4.62 -10.01 1.45
N PRO A 146 -4.54 -9.93 2.78
CA PRO A 146 -5.40 -9.03 3.57
C PRO A 146 -5.14 -7.54 3.27
N THR A 147 -6.17 -6.72 3.47
CA THR A 147 -6.03 -5.25 3.50
C THR A 147 -5.00 -4.83 4.55
N GLY A 148 -4.22 -3.79 4.24
CA GLY A 148 -3.18 -3.26 5.12
C GLY A 148 -1.88 -4.07 5.11
N SER A 149 -1.77 -5.17 4.37
CA SER A 149 -0.53 -5.95 4.30
C SER A 149 0.61 -5.14 3.72
N VAL A 150 1.72 -5.02 4.48
CA VAL A 150 2.99 -4.45 4.04
C VAL A 150 3.82 -5.55 3.39
N ALA A 151 4.30 -5.32 2.16
CA ALA A 151 4.90 -6.38 1.37
C ALA A 151 6.04 -5.90 0.47
N LEU A 152 6.92 -6.84 0.07
CA LEU A 152 8.07 -6.64 -0.81
C LEU A 152 7.99 -7.48 -2.09
N ALA A 153 8.48 -6.93 -3.20
CA ALA A 153 8.77 -7.68 -4.43
C ALA A 153 9.83 -6.93 -5.27
N GLY A 154 10.90 -7.61 -5.63
CA GLY A 154 12.08 -6.95 -6.20
C GLY A 154 12.64 -5.93 -5.20
N THR A 155 12.84 -4.72 -5.66
CA THR A 155 13.24 -3.57 -4.85
C THR A 155 12.06 -2.73 -4.36
N TYR A 156 10.82 -3.12 -4.73
CA TYR A 156 9.64 -2.36 -4.35
C TYR A 156 9.06 -2.83 -3.01
N THR A 157 8.62 -1.86 -2.23
CA THR A 157 7.72 -2.05 -1.10
C THR A 157 6.32 -1.53 -1.48
N GLY A 158 5.28 -2.07 -0.88
CA GLY A 158 3.92 -1.60 -1.06
C GLY A 158 3.01 -2.01 0.09
N VAL A 159 1.86 -1.36 0.17
CA VAL A 159 0.81 -1.69 1.12
C VAL A 159 -0.47 -1.98 0.37
N TYR A 160 -1.10 -3.12 0.65
CA TYR A 160 -2.34 -3.52 -0.01
C TYR A 160 -3.52 -2.70 0.53
N PRO A 161 -4.14 -1.82 -0.28
CA PRO A 161 -5.25 -0.96 0.18
C PRO A 161 -6.55 -1.73 0.38
N SER A 162 -6.68 -2.87 -0.27
CA SER A 162 -7.84 -3.77 -0.17
C SER A 162 -7.40 -5.22 -0.31
N ALA A 163 -8.23 -6.15 0.16
CA ALA A 163 -7.95 -7.57 0.02
C ALA A 163 -7.99 -7.99 -1.45
N SER A 164 -6.90 -8.59 -1.94
CA SER A 164 -6.73 -8.96 -3.34
C SER A 164 -5.78 -10.16 -3.49
N PRO A 165 -5.76 -10.87 -4.62
CA PRO A 165 -4.70 -11.82 -4.93
C PRO A 165 -3.34 -11.10 -5.02
N GLY A 166 -2.25 -11.80 -4.63
CA GLY A 166 -0.92 -11.21 -4.73
C GLY A 166 0.22 -12.19 -4.45
N GLY A 167 1.37 -11.91 -5.07
CA GLY A 167 2.58 -12.74 -4.94
C GLY A 167 3.75 -12.03 -4.26
N TRP A 168 3.51 -10.93 -3.53
CA TRP A 168 4.55 -10.23 -2.80
C TRP A 168 4.82 -10.90 -1.46
N GLN A 169 6.03 -10.75 -0.93
CA GLN A 169 6.45 -11.26 0.37
C GLN A 169 5.90 -10.38 1.48
N LEU A 170 5.07 -10.93 2.36
CA LEU A 170 4.40 -10.18 3.42
C LEU A 170 5.33 -10.01 4.63
N LEU A 171 5.66 -8.75 4.96
CA LEU A 171 6.48 -8.40 6.12
C LEU A 171 5.65 -8.10 7.37
N GLY A 172 4.46 -7.53 7.18
CA GLY A 172 3.64 -7.06 8.29
C GLY A 172 2.33 -6.46 7.82
N ARG A 173 1.74 -5.65 8.67
CA ARG A 173 0.47 -4.97 8.38
C ARG A 173 0.39 -3.61 9.04
N THR A 174 -0.44 -2.74 8.45
CA THR A 174 -0.82 -1.43 9.00
C THR A 174 -2.33 -1.28 9.06
N GLY A 175 -2.80 -0.44 9.96
CA GLY A 175 -4.20 -0.05 10.05
C GLY A 175 -4.56 1.20 9.24
N LEU A 176 -3.62 1.78 8.48
CA LEU A 176 -3.88 2.99 7.72
C LEU A 176 -4.87 2.74 6.56
N THR A 177 -5.78 3.68 6.37
CA THR A 177 -6.63 3.74 5.18
C THR A 177 -5.84 4.41 4.06
N LEU A 178 -5.52 3.66 3.00
CA LEU A 178 -4.71 4.15 1.88
C LEU A 178 -5.54 4.76 0.77
N TRP A 179 -6.83 4.44 0.72
CA TRP A 179 -7.79 4.93 -0.25
C TRP A 179 -9.12 5.24 0.41
N ASP A 180 -9.53 6.50 0.29
CA ASP A 180 -10.84 6.96 0.72
C ASP A 180 -11.46 7.79 -0.41
N PRO A 181 -12.50 7.30 -1.09
CA PRO A 181 -13.13 8.01 -2.20
C PRO A 181 -13.84 9.32 -1.77
N ALA A 182 -14.07 9.51 -0.47
CA ALA A 182 -14.67 10.73 0.08
C ALA A 182 -13.62 11.80 0.44
N ALA A 183 -12.32 11.42 0.48
CA ALA A 183 -11.24 12.36 0.76
C ALA A 183 -10.76 13.07 -0.52
N GLU A 184 -10.20 14.28 -0.34
CA GLU A 184 -9.56 15.06 -1.41
C GLU A 184 -8.12 15.39 -1.00
N PRO A 185 -7.13 14.76 -1.62
CA PRO A 185 -7.18 13.67 -2.61
C PRO A 185 -7.55 12.32 -2.01
N PRO A 186 -8.14 11.38 -2.81
CA PRO A 186 -8.61 10.09 -2.30
C PRO A 186 -7.47 9.12 -1.93
N ALA A 187 -6.30 9.24 -2.57
CA ALA A 187 -5.12 8.41 -2.28
C ALA A 187 -4.23 9.07 -1.22
N LEU A 188 -3.94 8.35 -0.14
CA LEU A 188 -2.99 8.79 0.89
C LEU A 188 -1.56 8.86 0.33
N LEU A 189 -1.17 7.84 -0.44
CA LEU A 189 0.16 7.72 -1.03
C LEU A 189 0.11 8.05 -2.52
N ARG A 190 0.64 9.22 -2.88
CA ARG A 190 0.71 9.70 -4.28
C ARG A 190 2.15 9.73 -4.77
N PRO A 191 2.40 9.68 -6.09
CA PRO A 191 3.76 9.79 -6.63
C PRO A 191 4.53 10.96 -6.02
N GLY A 192 5.77 10.68 -5.57
CA GLY A 192 6.62 11.65 -4.88
C GLY A 192 6.44 11.74 -3.37
N THR A 193 5.38 11.18 -2.77
CA THR A 193 5.23 11.08 -1.31
C THR A 193 6.39 10.28 -0.71
N ARG A 194 6.99 10.81 0.36
CA ARG A 194 7.99 10.10 1.17
C ARG A 194 7.28 9.22 2.18
N VAL A 195 7.82 8.03 2.43
CA VAL A 195 7.18 7.06 3.33
C VAL A 195 8.23 6.47 4.26
N ARG A 196 7.88 6.37 5.54
CA ARG A 196 8.67 5.67 6.56
C ARG A 196 7.79 4.68 7.29
N PHE A 197 8.23 3.43 7.36
CA PHE A 197 7.55 2.42 8.16
C PHE A 197 8.04 2.51 9.62
N VAL A 198 7.11 2.66 10.54
CA VAL A 198 7.39 2.79 11.98
C VAL A 198 6.95 1.49 12.66
N PRO A 199 7.89 0.70 13.21
CA PRO A 199 7.54 -0.53 13.90
C PRO A 199 6.63 -0.26 15.10
N GLU A 200 5.56 -1.02 15.21
CA GLU A 200 4.64 -1.04 16.36
C GLU A 200 4.58 -2.43 16.99
N GLU A 201 4.36 -2.47 18.28
CA GLU A 201 4.04 -3.72 18.95
C GLU A 201 2.63 -4.20 18.55
N PRO A 202 2.42 -5.52 18.38
CA PRO A 202 1.08 -6.04 18.17
C PRO A 202 0.18 -5.61 19.35
N PRO A 203 -1.08 -5.25 19.08
CA PRO A 203 -2.01 -4.89 20.16
C PRO A 203 -2.06 -6.02 21.17
N THR A 204 -1.77 -5.71 22.43
CA THR A 204 -1.87 -6.67 23.51
C THR A 204 -3.33 -7.13 23.56
N THR A 205 -3.58 -8.38 23.20
CA THR A 205 -4.90 -8.97 23.40
C THR A 205 -5.06 -9.12 24.90
N ASP A 206 -5.74 -8.16 25.52
CA ASP A 206 -6.11 -8.25 26.93
C ASP A 206 -7.05 -9.46 27.07
N ALA A 207 -6.47 -10.56 27.52
CA ALA A 207 -7.18 -11.81 27.78
C ALA A 207 -8.05 -11.64 29.03
N ARG A 208 -8.99 -10.71 29.02
CA ARG A 208 -10.00 -10.51 30.06
C ARG A 208 -11.36 -10.25 29.45
N HIS A 209 -11.85 -11.24 28.75
CA HIS A 209 -13.28 -11.44 28.66
C HIS A 209 -13.55 -12.92 28.94
N THR A 210 -13.44 -13.29 30.21
CA THR A 210 -14.12 -14.48 30.72
C THR A 210 -15.60 -14.19 30.56
N PRO A 211 -16.36 -14.98 29.79
CA PRO A 211 -17.80 -14.85 29.79
C PRO A 211 -18.27 -15.15 31.22
N ALA A 212 -18.86 -14.19 31.89
CA ALA A 212 -19.54 -14.42 33.13
C ALA A 212 -20.53 -15.56 32.92
N GLU A 213 -20.30 -16.67 33.63
CA GLU A 213 -21.26 -17.74 33.78
C GLU A 213 -22.59 -17.12 34.17
N ARG A 214 -23.55 -17.19 33.27
CA ARG A 214 -24.94 -16.88 33.62
C ARG A 214 -25.41 -18.00 34.57
N HIS A 215 -25.34 -17.70 35.85
CA HIS A 215 -26.01 -18.42 36.88
C HIS A 215 -27.52 -18.37 36.59
N THR A 216 -28.09 -19.47 36.19
CA THR A 216 -29.52 -19.71 36.21
C THR A 216 -29.93 -19.93 37.66
N PRO A 217 -30.82 -19.14 38.25
CA PRO A 217 -31.41 -19.51 39.52
C PRO A 217 -32.38 -20.65 39.28
N ASP A 218 -32.03 -21.80 39.81
CA ASP A 218 -32.96 -22.87 40.17
C ASP A 218 -33.74 -22.38 41.37
N GLU A 219 -35.04 -22.38 41.28
CA GLU A 219 -35.97 -22.28 42.43
C GLU A 219 -37.39 -22.33 41.91
N LEU A 220 -38.31 -22.95 42.49
CA LEU A 220 -38.54 -23.51 43.81
C LEU A 220 -39.73 -24.47 43.71
N ARG A 221 -39.55 -25.57 44.35
CA ARG A 221 -40.66 -26.44 44.80
C ARG A 221 -41.67 -25.62 45.61
N THR A 222 -42.94 -25.83 45.38
CA THR A 222 -43.91 -25.93 46.44
C THR A 222 -44.95 -26.96 46.09
N SER A 223 -44.96 -27.93 46.99
CA SER A 223 -45.99 -28.94 47.20
C SER A 223 -47.27 -28.28 47.69
N GLU A 224 -48.37 -28.86 47.38
CA GLU A 224 -49.54 -29.14 48.25
C GLU A 224 -50.71 -29.45 47.38
N GLU A 225 -51.12 -30.65 47.39
CA GLU A 225 -52.06 -31.41 48.19
C GLU A 225 -53.54 -31.22 47.83
N HIS A 226 -54.12 -32.38 47.55
CA HIS A 226 -55.46 -32.78 47.82
C HIS A 226 -56.66 -32.19 47.05
N HIS A 227 -57.33 -32.91 46.27
CA HIS A 227 -58.58 -33.54 46.68
C HIS A 227 -59.26 -34.25 45.48
N THR A 228 -59.47 -35.54 45.65
CA THR A 228 -60.54 -36.30 44.97
C THR A 228 -61.77 -36.19 45.89
N PRO A 229 -63.01 -36.42 45.49
CA PRO A 229 -63.55 -37.38 44.52
C PRO A 229 -64.90 -36.97 43.89
N GLY A 230 -65.41 -37.83 43.07
CA GLY A 230 -66.85 -38.01 42.92
C GLY A 230 -67.29 -37.87 41.43
N GLU A 231 -67.46 -38.94 40.82
CA GLU A 231 -68.66 -39.77 40.60
C GLU A 231 -69.80 -39.12 39.79
N ARG A 232 -70.13 -39.87 38.76
CA ARG A 232 -71.43 -40.09 38.14
C ARG A 232 -71.82 -39.22 36.90
N GLY A 233 -72.14 -40.00 35.92
CA GLY A 233 -73.00 -39.69 34.81
C GLY A 233 -72.64 -40.51 33.57
#